data_da492c680ae55de6b13a8f00b695ba52
#
_entry.id   da492c680ae55de6b13a8f00b695ba52
#
_cell.length_a   1.000
_cell.length_b   1.000
_cell.length_c   1.000
_cell.angle_alpha   90.00
_cell.angle_beta   90.00
_cell.angle_gamma   90.00
#
_symmetry.space_group_name_H-M   'P 1'
#
loop_
_entity.id
_entity.type
_entity.pdbx_description
1 polymer ?
#
loop_
_entity_poly.entity_id
_entity_poly.type
_entity_poly.pdbx_seq_one_letter_code
_entity_poly.pdbx_strand_id
1 'polypeptide(L)'
;MQEATSFYITLPSNACKDLFPKNSLENYKVRLPHAVHFPMKYEVALAEIQYPRSWETFGQASSRRIQVYVPRTDGRRGYLFWIDIPRGYYATVDELLEVINQKLDSTLAEDVGEHHAKFSNASLEQRTLLQTSPGITVTVSQELADMLGFKLKELSGDIKSDYRHDISHGFHSLYVYCSVCEPQIVGNVKVPLLRTVNIQGERGEHVTITYSMPHYVPVSAPQISTIEVHIKDDTNQDVPFTSGKVVCKLHFRPKII
;
A
#
# COMPACT_ATOMS: atom_id res chain seq x y z
N MET A 1 19.61 -10.05 -43.04
CA MET A 1 19.12 -9.09 -42.00
C MET A 1 18.03 -9.82 -41.20
N GLN A 2 18.24 -10.07 -39.90
CA GLN A 2 17.13 -10.56 -39.08
C GLN A 2 16.11 -9.44 -38.99
N GLU A 3 14.89 -9.70 -39.40
CA GLU A 3 13.79 -8.76 -39.20
C GLU A 3 13.64 -8.48 -37.70
N ALA A 4 13.66 -7.22 -37.34
CA ALA A 4 13.47 -6.78 -35.97
C ALA A 4 12.00 -6.99 -35.60
N THR A 5 11.68 -8.08 -34.88
CA THR A 5 10.34 -8.47 -34.52
C THR A 5 10.00 -8.03 -33.09
N SER A 6 8.73 -7.73 -32.85
CA SER A 6 8.21 -7.53 -31.49
C SER A 6 7.96 -8.88 -30.82
N PHE A 7 8.10 -8.92 -29.48
CA PHE A 7 7.88 -10.13 -28.70
C PHE A 7 7.45 -9.80 -27.27
N TYR A 8 6.94 -10.82 -26.58
CA TYR A 8 6.49 -10.70 -25.19
C TYR A 8 7.39 -11.51 -24.25
N ILE A 9 7.59 -11.00 -23.04
CA ILE A 9 8.16 -11.73 -21.91
C ILE A 9 7.17 -11.67 -20.76
N THR A 10 6.82 -12.83 -20.20
CA THR A 10 5.94 -12.96 -19.04
C THR A 10 6.79 -13.27 -17.82
N LEU A 11 6.65 -12.44 -16.77
CA LEU A 11 7.45 -12.46 -15.56
C LEU A 11 6.58 -12.75 -14.33
N PRO A 12 6.39 -14.01 -13.92
CA PRO A 12 5.70 -14.33 -12.68
C PRO A 12 6.64 -14.19 -11.47
N SER A 13 6.15 -13.59 -10.38
CA SER A 13 6.92 -13.34 -9.14
C SER A 13 7.40 -14.60 -8.43
N ASN A 14 6.77 -15.73 -8.69
CA ASN A 14 7.16 -17.03 -8.15
C ASN A 14 8.15 -17.81 -9.02
N ALA A 15 8.60 -17.24 -10.15
CA ALA A 15 9.65 -17.84 -10.96
C ALA A 15 11.03 -17.70 -10.32
N CYS A 16 11.92 -18.63 -10.64
CA CYS A 16 13.34 -18.59 -10.25
C CYS A 16 13.60 -18.44 -8.73
N LYS A 17 12.73 -18.91 -7.86
CA LYS A 17 12.92 -18.87 -6.41
C LYS A 17 14.17 -19.61 -5.95
N ASP A 18 14.56 -20.67 -6.64
CA ASP A 18 15.79 -21.44 -6.34
C ASP A 18 17.04 -20.61 -6.61
N LEU A 19 17.03 -19.76 -7.64
CA LEU A 19 18.13 -18.85 -7.95
C LEU A 19 18.11 -17.57 -7.15
N PHE A 20 16.91 -17.08 -6.84
CA PHE A 20 16.68 -15.84 -6.10
C PHE A 20 15.76 -16.08 -4.90
N PRO A 21 16.30 -16.63 -3.79
CA PRO A 21 15.49 -16.99 -2.61
C PRO A 21 14.79 -15.80 -1.93
N LYS A 22 15.28 -14.57 -2.20
CA LYS A 22 14.71 -13.33 -1.67
C LYS A 22 13.57 -12.76 -2.52
N ASN A 23 13.17 -13.44 -3.61
CA ASN A 23 12.03 -13.00 -4.39
C ASN A 23 10.77 -12.96 -3.55
N SER A 24 10.11 -11.83 -3.55
CA SER A 24 8.79 -11.59 -2.97
C SER A 24 7.77 -11.27 -4.07
N LEU A 25 6.55 -10.90 -3.72
CA LEU A 25 5.55 -10.52 -4.71
C LEU A 25 5.85 -9.15 -5.31
N GLU A 26 6.29 -8.22 -4.48
CA GLU A 26 6.58 -6.83 -4.82
C GLU A 26 7.98 -6.62 -5.39
N ASN A 27 8.94 -7.49 -5.05
CA ASN A 27 10.32 -7.36 -5.54
C ASN A 27 10.88 -8.73 -5.95
N TYR A 28 11.03 -8.94 -7.25
CA TYR A 28 11.46 -10.22 -7.77
C TYR A 28 12.30 -10.12 -9.04
N LYS A 29 13.16 -11.13 -9.20
CA LYS A 29 14.06 -11.31 -10.35
C LYS A 29 13.69 -12.57 -11.10
N VAL A 30 13.68 -12.48 -12.40
CA VAL A 30 13.47 -13.62 -13.31
C VAL A 30 14.67 -13.73 -14.23
N ARG A 31 15.35 -14.89 -14.20
CA ARG A 31 16.40 -15.22 -15.14
C ARG A 31 15.79 -15.80 -16.40
N LEU A 32 16.12 -15.23 -17.54
CA LEU A 32 15.67 -15.74 -18.84
C LEU A 32 16.40 -17.05 -19.19
N PRO A 33 15.78 -17.95 -19.95
CA PRO A 33 16.41 -19.21 -20.38
C PRO A 33 17.70 -18.99 -21.16
N HIS A 34 17.74 -17.91 -21.93
CA HIS A 34 18.92 -17.43 -22.66
C HIS A 34 18.90 -15.91 -22.72
N ALA A 35 20.07 -15.34 -22.95
CA ALA A 35 20.17 -13.89 -23.08
C ALA A 35 19.46 -13.42 -24.37
N VAL A 36 18.70 -12.34 -24.22
CA VAL A 36 18.05 -11.66 -25.34
C VAL A 36 18.94 -10.51 -25.77
N HIS A 37 19.35 -10.53 -27.05
CA HIS A 37 20.17 -9.48 -27.68
C HIS A 37 19.26 -8.56 -28.51
N PHE A 38 19.49 -7.28 -28.39
CA PHE A 38 18.80 -6.27 -29.18
C PHE A 38 19.72 -5.76 -30.30
N PRO A 39 19.47 -6.15 -31.56
CA PRO A 39 20.33 -5.77 -32.68
C PRO A 39 20.25 -4.27 -33.02
N MET A 40 19.27 -3.59 -32.49
CA MET A 40 19.02 -2.16 -32.63
C MET A 40 18.37 -1.62 -31.33
N LYS A 41 17.99 -0.32 -31.31
CA LYS A 41 17.28 0.26 -30.18
C LYS A 41 15.89 -0.35 -30.07
N TYR A 42 15.57 -0.85 -28.88
CA TYR A 42 14.26 -1.36 -28.50
C TYR A 42 13.61 -0.49 -27.45
N GLU A 43 12.32 -0.59 -27.39
CA GLU A 43 11.50 -0.04 -26.31
C GLU A 43 10.62 -1.15 -25.71
N VAL A 44 10.31 -0.98 -24.43
CA VAL A 44 9.53 -1.93 -23.64
C VAL A 44 8.34 -1.25 -23.01
N ALA A 45 7.22 -1.96 -22.89
CA ALA A 45 6.04 -1.50 -22.18
C ALA A 45 5.44 -2.61 -21.33
N LEU A 46 4.75 -2.24 -20.27
CA LEU A 46 3.84 -3.15 -19.54
C LEU A 46 2.59 -3.34 -20.39
N ALA A 47 2.43 -4.52 -20.96
CA ALA A 47 1.26 -4.88 -21.77
C ALA A 47 0.10 -5.39 -20.89
N GLU A 48 0.44 -6.13 -19.84
CA GLU A 48 -0.53 -6.68 -18.89
C GLU A 48 0.12 -6.79 -17.51
N ILE A 49 -0.66 -6.57 -16.48
CA ILE A 49 -0.29 -6.89 -15.10
C ILE A 49 -1.41 -7.67 -14.43
N GLN A 50 -1.02 -8.71 -13.68
CA GLN A 50 -1.90 -9.45 -12.80
C GLN A 50 -1.36 -9.32 -11.38
N TYR A 51 -2.22 -8.95 -10.43
CA TYR A 51 -1.82 -8.83 -9.02
C TYR A 51 -2.96 -9.24 -8.09
N PRO A 52 -2.63 -9.78 -6.89
CA PRO A 52 -3.63 -10.05 -5.87
C PRO A 52 -3.91 -8.77 -5.07
N ARG A 53 -5.16 -8.42 -4.85
CA ARG A 53 -5.50 -7.37 -3.88
C ARG A 53 -5.52 -7.93 -2.47
N SER A 54 -4.33 -8.27 -1.95
CA SER A 54 -4.14 -9.06 -0.73
C SER A 54 -3.51 -8.29 0.44
N TRP A 55 -3.27 -7.00 0.31
CA TRP A 55 -2.66 -6.20 1.39
C TRP A 55 -3.63 -5.88 2.52
N GLU A 56 -3.06 -5.61 3.70
CA GLU A 56 -3.79 -5.16 4.89
C GLU A 56 -3.92 -3.62 4.89
N THR A 57 -4.87 -3.11 5.67
CA THR A 57 -5.05 -1.65 5.83
C THR A 57 -3.84 -1.00 6.51
N PHE A 58 -3.21 -1.72 7.47
CA PHE A 58 -2.04 -1.23 8.19
C PHE A 58 -0.81 -2.07 7.86
N GLY A 59 0.25 -1.42 7.38
CA GLY A 59 1.50 -2.09 7.05
C GLY A 59 2.30 -2.54 8.27
N GLN A 60 2.30 -1.75 9.36
CA GLN A 60 3.12 -1.99 10.55
C GLN A 60 2.27 -2.17 11.82
N ALA A 61 2.82 -2.94 12.78
CA ALA A 61 2.16 -3.15 14.07
C ALA A 61 2.01 -1.86 14.89
N SER A 62 2.99 -0.95 14.81
CA SER A 62 2.97 0.34 15.49
C SER A 62 1.85 1.26 15.01
N SER A 63 1.47 1.15 13.73
CA SER A 63 0.39 1.94 13.13
C SER A 63 -0.99 1.55 13.65
N ARG A 64 -1.14 0.36 14.21
CA ARG A 64 -2.38 -0.20 14.75
C ARG A 64 -2.58 0.03 16.24
N ARG A 65 -1.65 0.73 16.91
CA ARG A 65 -1.69 0.90 18.36
C ARG A 65 -2.31 2.23 18.75
N ILE A 66 -3.27 2.15 19.69
CA ILE A 66 -3.91 3.29 20.33
C ILE A 66 -3.49 3.27 21.80
N GLN A 67 -3.16 4.44 22.35
CA GLN A 67 -2.91 4.65 23.76
C GLN A 67 -4.07 5.45 24.34
N VAL A 68 -4.61 5.01 25.47
CA VAL A 68 -5.69 5.71 26.18
C VAL A 68 -5.20 6.06 27.59
N TYR A 69 -5.22 7.33 27.90
CA TYR A 69 -4.97 7.82 29.27
C TYR A 69 -6.32 8.16 29.92
N VAL A 70 -6.53 7.66 31.13
CA VAL A 70 -7.71 7.95 31.96
C VAL A 70 -7.26 8.55 33.28
N PRO A 71 -7.67 9.79 33.61
CA PRO A 71 -7.31 10.41 34.87
C PRO A 71 -8.03 9.73 36.05
N ARG A 72 -7.42 9.81 37.22
CA ARG A 72 -8.05 9.37 38.48
C ARG A 72 -8.61 10.56 39.24
N THR A 73 -9.73 10.36 39.90
CA THR A 73 -10.39 11.37 40.73
C THR A 73 -9.74 11.53 42.12
N ASP A 74 -8.90 10.55 42.52
CA ASP A 74 -8.27 10.51 43.84
C ASP A 74 -6.89 11.24 43.88
N GLY A 75 -6.52 11.98 42.85
CA GLY A 75 -5.26 12.72 42.76
C GLY A 75 -4.01 11.86 42.53
N ARG A 76 -4.16 10.56 42.36
CA ARG A 76 -3.07 9.66 41.95
C ARG A 76 -2.87 9.71 40.45
N ARG A 77 -1.74 9.12 40.00
CA ARG A 77 -1.44 8.97 38.57
C ARG A 77 -2.56 8.19 37.88
N GLY A 78 -3.04 8.70 36.75
CA GLY A 78 -4.09 8.05 35.94
C GLY A 78 -3.63 6.72 35.35
N TYR A 79 -4.56 6.02 34.77
CA TYR A 79 -4.32 4.75 34.08
C TYR A 79 -3.88 4.99 32.65
N LEU A 80 -3.02 4.11 32.13
CA LEU A 80 -2.54 4.13 30.77
C LEU A 80 -2.77 2.76 30.12
N PHE A 81 -3.62 2.71 29.12
CA PHE A 81 -3.96 1.51 28.40
C PHE A 81 -3.37 1.52 26.99
N TRP A 82 -3.04 0.33 26.50
CA TRP A 82 -2.62 0.11 25.13
C TRP A 82 -3.60 -0.83 24.44
N ILE A 83 -4.13 -0.38 23.32
CA ILE A 83 -5.12 -1.11 22.52
C ILE A 83 -4.49 -1.38 21.17
N ASP A 84 -4.44 -2.65 20.75
CA ASP A 84 -4.00 -3.03 19.43
C ASP A 84 -5.22 -3.32 18.54
N ILE A 85 -5.34 -2.57 17.44
CA ILE A 85 -6.35 -2.85 16.40
C ILE A 85 -5.95 -4.16 15.72
N PRO A 86 -6.88 -5.12 15.52
CA PRO A 86 -6.60 -6.38 14.84
C PRO A 86 -5.99 -6.20 13.46
N ARG A 87 -5.14 -7.13 13.07
CA ARG A 87 -4.64 -7.18 11.68
C ARG A 87 -5.79 -7.50 10.74
N GLY A 88 -5.79 -6.87 9.59
CA GLY A 88 -6.78 -7.15 8.58
C GLY A 88 -6.94 -5.99 7.58
N TYR A 89 -7.89 -6.18 6.73
CA TYR A 89 -8.36 -5.16 5.82
C TYR A 89 -9.70 -4.64 6.30
N TYR A 90 -9.82 -3.35 6.37
CA TYR A 90 -11.06 -2.63 6.66
C TYR A 90 -11.56 -2.00 5.37
N ALA A 91 -12.73 -2.40 4.89
CA ALA A 91 -13.27 -1.92 3.63
C ALA A 91 -13.80 -0.49 3.73
N THR A 92 -14.31 -0.12 4.91
CA THR A 92 -14.90 1.19 5.18
C THR A 92 -14.37 1.77 6.50
N VAL A 93 -14.49 3.08 6.65
CA VAL A 93 -14.18 3.74 7.92
C VAL A 93 -15.10 3.24 9.04
N ASP A 94 -16.37 2.99 8.75
CA ASP A 94 -17.33 2.53 9.75
C ASP A 94 -16.93 1.17 10.34
N GLU A 95 -16.46 0.23 9.51
CA GLU A 95 -15.94 -1.06 9.93
C GLU A 95 -14.70 -0.90 10.84
N LEU A 96 -13.78 0.00 10.47
CA LEU A 96 -12.63 0.31 11.31
C LEU A 96 -13.03 0.93 12.65
N LEU A 97 -13.94 1.92 12.64
CA LEU A 97 -14.41 2.59 13.85
C LEU A 97 -15.18 1.65 14.77
N GLU A 98 -15.98 0.72 14.24
CA GLU A 98 -16.68 -0.29 15.02
C GLU A 98 -15.68 -1.16 15.81
N VAL A 99 -14.64 -1.64 15.16
CA VAL A 99 -13.60 -2.45 15.81
C VAL A 99 -12.82 -1.65 16.85
N ILE A 100 -12.50 -0.39 16.57
CA ILE A 100 -11.84 0.51 17.53
C ILE A 100 -12.74 0.70 18.75
N ASN A 101 -14.00 1.02 18.56
CA ASN A 101 -14.96 1.25 19.64
C ASN A 101 -15.15 0.00 20.51
N GLN A 102 -15.32 -1.20 19.91
CA GLN A 102 -15.41 -2.46 20.67
C GLN A 102 -14.18 -2.68 21.57
N LYS A 103 -12.98 -2.34 21.10
CA LYS A 103 -11.76 -2.43 21.88
C LYS A 103 -11.69 -1.38 22.99
N LEU A 104 -12.10 -0.14 22.70
CA LEU A 104 -12.19 0.93 23.71
C LEU A 104 -13.18 0.56 24.81
N ASP A 105 -14.38 0.14 24.43
CA ASP A 105 -15.44 -0.23 25.39
C ASP A 105 -14.99 -1.38 26.29
N SER A 106 -14.41 -2.45 25.74
CA SER A 106 -13.92 -3.57 26.52
C SER A 106 -12.82 -3.17 27.50
N THR A 107 -11.87 -2.32 27.07
CA THR A 107 -10.75 -1.87 27.91
C THR A 107 -11.21 -0.93 29.03
N LEU A 108 -12.13 0.00 28.74
CA LEU A 108 -12.58 0.99 29.70
C LEU A 108 -13.60 0.42 30.71
N ALA A 109 -14.45 -0.52 30.29
CA ALA A 109 -15.45 -1.16 31.14
C ALA A 109 -14.85 -2.02 32.26
N GLU A 110 -13.74 -2.72 31.99
CA GLU A 110 -13.10 -3.63 32.95
C GLU A 110 -12.39 -2.88 34.08
N ASP A 111 -11.79 -1.71 33.82
CA ASP A 111 -10.83 -1.09 34.71
C ASP A 111 -11.24 0.27 35.31
N VAL A 112 -12.19 1.02 34.72
CA VAL A 112 -12.35 2.46 35.04
C VAL A 112 -13.80 2.96 35.18
N GLY A 113 -14.80 2.12 35.11
CA GLY A 113 -16.22 2.46 35.41
C GLY A 113 -16.90 3.28 34.29
N GLU A 114 -17.54 4.42 34.65
CA GLU A 114 -18.39 5.20 33.72
C GLU A 114 -17.66 6.01 32.65
N HIS A 115 -16.35 5.77 32.45
CA HIS A 115 -15.56 6.47 31.43
C HIS A 115 -15.81 5.90 30.04
N HIS A 116 -15.92 6.80 29.05
CA HIS A 116 -16.12 6.39 27.65
C HIS A 116 -15.23 7.18 26.70
N ALA A 117 -14.85 6.54 25.61
CA ALA A 117 -14.26 7.16 24.42
C ALA A 117 -14.86 6.47 23.19
N LYS A 118 -15.42 7.23 22.27
CA LYS A 118 -16.13 6.69 21.12
C LYS A 118 -15.83 7.49 19.86
N PHE A 119 -15.46 6.78 18.81
CA PHE A 119 -15.36 7.33 17.46
C PHE A 119 -16.68 7.10 16.70
N SER A 120 -17.05 8.06 15.85
CA SER A 120 -18.20 7.94 14.95
C SER A 120 -17.92 8.63 13.62
N ASN A 121 -18.69 8.24 12.60
CA ASN A 121 -18.56 8.79 11.25
C ASN A 121 -19.65 9.83 10.99
N ALA A 122 -19.27 11.06 10.69
CA ALA A 122 -20.16 12.08 10.13
C ALA A 122 -20.22 11.89 8.59
N SER A 123 -21.04 10.94 8.14
CA SER A 123 -21.07 10.42 6.76
C SER A 123 -21.26 11.51 5.70
N LEU A 124 -22.11 12.52 5.94
CA LEU A 124 -22.34 13.63 5.01
C LEU A 124 -21.09 14.47 4.77
N GLU A 125 -20.27 14.66 5.81
CA GLU A 125 -19.05 15.46 5.74
C GLU A 125 -17.81 14.59 5.46
N GLN A 126 -17.96 13.26 5.53
CA GLN A 126 -16.87 12.29 5.46
C GLN A 126 -15.77 12.58 6.48
N ARG A 127 -16.18 12.89 7.71
CA ARG A 127 -15.28 13.22 8.83
C ARG A 127 -15.51 12.30 10.01
N THR A 128 -14.43 12.09 10.76
CA THR A 128 -14.50 11.31 12.01
C THR A 128 -14.76 12.24 13.20
N LEU A 129 -15.64 11.81 14.08
CA LEU A 129 -15.90 12.45 15.37
C LEU A 129 -15.29 11.59 16.47
N LEU A 130 -14.71 12.19 17.48
CA LEU A 130 -14.35 11.56 18.73
C LEU A 130 -15.12 12.25 19.85
N GLN A 131 -15.70 11.45 20.76
CA GLN A 131 -16.33 11.90 22.00
C GLN A 131 -15.65 11.17 23.16
N THR A 132 -15.19 11.89 24.16
CA THR A 132 -14.56 11.31 25.35
C THR A 132 -15.15 11.89 26.63
N SER A 133 -15.18 11.09 27.70
CA SER A 133 -15.39 11.61 29.05
C SER A 133 -14.30 12.63 29.42
N PRO A 134 -14.60 13.61 30.30
CA PRO A 134 -13.66 14.64 30.69
C PRO A 134 -12.30 14.08 31.18
N GLY A 135 -11.21 14.63 30.65
CA GLY A 135 -9.86 14.26 31.02
C GLY A 135 -9.29 13.01 30.35
N ILE A 136 -10.10 12.25 29.62
CA ILE A 136 -9.58 11.13 28.80
C ILE A 136 -8.84 11.69 27.60
N THR A 137 -7.68 11.09 27.31
CA THR A 137 -6.87 11.40 26.13
C THR A 137 -6.64 10.10 25.35
N VAL A 138 -6.93 10.14 24.06
CA VAL A 138 -6.68 9.06 23.10
C VAL A 138 -5.53 9.46 22.19
N THR A 139 -4.44 8.72 22.22
CA THR A 139 -3.28 8.96 21.35
C THR A 139 -3.22 7.87 20.29
N VAL A 140 -3.20 8.26 19.03
CA VAL A 140 -3.15 7.37 17.87
C VAL A 140 -1.80 7.48 17.14
N SER A 141 -1.48 6.52 16.29
CA SER A 141 -0.34 6.63 15.38
C SER A 141 -0.55 7.74 14.35
N GLN A 142 0.51 8.21 13.68
CA GLN A 142 0.37 9.18 12.60
C GLN A 142 -0.48 8.62 11.46
N GLU A 143 -0.23 7.38 11.06
CA GLU A 143 -0.96 6.70 9.99
C GLU A 143 -2.46 6.61 10.30
N LEU A 144 -2.82 6.23 11.53
CA LEU A 144 -4.23 6.18 11.95
C LEU A 144 -4.86 7.58 12.04
N ALA A 145 -4.12 8.59 12.52
CA ALA A 145 -4.60 9.97 12.55
C ALA A 145 -4.92 10.46 11.13
N ASP A 146 -4.01 10.23 10.19
CA ASP A 146 -4.18 10.63 8.79
C ASP A 146 -5.37 9.91 8.13
N MET A 147 -5.52 8.59 8.37
CA MET A 147 -6.68 7.82 7.89
C MET A 147 -8.01 8.35 8.43
N LEU A 148 -8.05 8.74 9.70
CA LEU A 148 -9.25 9.27 10.34
C LEU A 148 -9.45 10.78 10.09
N GLY A 149 -8.49 11.44 9.45
CA GLY A 149 -8.53 12.85 9.08
C GLY A 149 -8.17 13.82 10.20
N PHE A 150 -7.51 13.36 11.29
CA PHE A 150 -7.04 14.22 12.37
C PHE A 150 -5.64 14.77 12.07
N LYS A 151 -5.44 16.05 12.35
CA LYS A 151 -4.13 16.71 12.27
C LYS A 151 -3.22 16.34 13.45
N LEU A 152 -3.80 16.15 14.63
CA LEU A 152 -3.11 15.81 15.87
C LEU A 152 -3.25 14.33 16.16
N LYS A 153 -2.24 13.76 16.81
CA LYS A 153 -2.26 12.37 17.29
C LYS A 153 -2.88 12.23 18.67
N GLU A 154 -2.85 13.29 19.47
CA GLU A 154 -3.38 13.33 20.82
C GLU A 154 -4.74 14.03 20.78
N LEU A 155 -5.78 13.27 21.10
CA LEU A 155 -7.18 13.61 20.90
C LEU A 155 -7.92 13.56 22.24
N SER A 156 -8.74 14.58 22.55
CA SER A 156 -9.52 14.62 23.78
C SER A 156 -10.78 15.46 23.61
N GLY A 157 -11.81 15.18 24.39
CA GLY A 157 -13.10 15.88 24.37
C GLY A 157 -13.94 15.53 23.14
N ASP A 158 -14.91 16.39 22.84
CA ASP A 158 -15.78 16.27 21.69
C ASP A 158 -15.16 17.02 20.51
N ILE A 159 -14.50 16.28 19.63
CA ILE A 159 -13.78 16.85 18.51
C ILE A 159 -14.19 16.20 17.20
N LYS A 160 -14.10 16.99 16.13
CA LYS A 160 -14.27 16.55 14.75
C LYS A 160 -12.93 16.64 14.03
N SER A 161 -12.65 15.66 13.17
CA SER A 161 -11.41 15.63 12.38
C SER A 161 -11.28 16.87 11.51
N ASP A 162 -10.04 17.31 11.28
CA ASP A 162 -9.71 18.51 10.48
C ASP A 162 -9.96 18.28 9.00
N TYR A 163 -9.77 17.03 8.55
CA TYR A 163 -9.87 16.61 7.17
C TYR A 163 -10.89 15.50 7.00
N ARG A 164 -11.24 15.17 5.77
CA ARG A 164 -12.02 13.98 5.44
C ARG A 164 -11.18 12.74 5.77
N HIS A 165 -11.84 11.72 6.27
CA HIS A 165 -11.18 10.42 6.47
C HIS A 165 -10.85 9.77 5.12
N ASP A 166 -9.71 9.08 5.06
CA ASP A 166 -9.28 8.27 3.91
C ASP A 166 -8.63 6.97 4.39
N ILE A 167 -9.42 5.90 4.42
CA ILE A 167 -8.97 4.58 4.89
C ILE A 167 -7.93 3.93 3.96
N SER A 168 -7.85 4.38 2.70
CA SER A 168 -6.81 3.94 1.76
C SER A 168 -5.45 4.57 2.06
N HIS A 169 -5.41 5.60 2.91
CA HIS A 169 -4.21 6.37 3.28
C HIS A 169 -3.43 6.86 2.06
N GLY A 170 -4.15 7.24 0.99
CA GLY A 170 -3.53 7.71 -0.24
C GLY A 170 -2.94 6.60 -1.13
N PHE A 171 -3.07 5.32 -0.74
CA PHE A 171 -2.59 4.21 -1.55
C PHE A 171 -3.55 3.89 -2.70
N HIS A 172 -3.38 4.60 -3.82
CA HIS A 172 -4.25 4.50 -4.99
C HIS A 172 -3.57 3.90 -6.22
N SER A 173 -2.25 3.86 -6.23
CA SER A 173 -1.46 3.44 -7.40
C SER A 173 -0.30 2.52 -7.04
N LEU A 174 -0.01 1.59 -7.96
CA LEU A 174 1.19 0.79 -7.94
C LEU A 174 2.21 1.39 -8.91
N TYR A 175 3.41 1.67 -8.44
CA TYR A 175 4.53 2.10 -9.27
C TYR A 175 5.37 0.88 -9.64
N VAL A 176 5.29 0.46 -10.90
CA VAL A 176 6.00 -0.71 -11.41
C VAL A 176 7.33 -0.28 -12.00
N TYR A 177 8.41 -0.57 -11.29
CA TYR A 177 9.79 -0.36 -11.76
C TYR A 177 10.31 -1.62 -12.43
N CYS A 178 11.15 -1.45 -13.45
CA CYS A 178 11.74 -2.57 -14.18
C CYS A 178 13.19 -2.26 -14.55
N SER A 179 14.11 -3.18 -14.24
CA SER A 179 15.54 -2.98 -14.45
C SER A 179 15.97 -2.79 -15.90
N VAL A 180 15.12 -3.18 -16.85
CA VAL A 180 15.43 -3.06 -18.29
C VAL A 180 15.06 -1.70 -18.89
N CYS A 181 14.35 -0.84 -18.13
CA CYS A 181 13.95 0.48 -18.59
C CYS A 181 15.07 1.51 -18.44
N GLU A 182 15.21 2.40 -19.41
CA GLU A 182 15.98 3.62 -19.18
C GLU A 182 15.33 4.44 -18.06
N PRO A 183 16.13 4.99 -17.10
CA PRO A 183 15.58 5.80 -16.02
C PRO A 183 14.86 7.06 -16.53
N GLN A 184 13.65 7.29 -16.00
CA GLN A 184 12.80 8.44 -16.28
C GLN A 184 12.74 9.37 -15.06
N ILE A 185 12.31 10.61 -15.28
CA ILE A 185 12.08 11.57 -14.20
C ILE A 185 10.72 11.27 -13.56
N VAL A 186 10.74 10.98 -12.26
CA VAL A 186 9.55 10.81 -11.43
C VAL A 186 9.68 11.78 -10.25
N GLY A 187 8.87 12.83 -10.23
CA GLY A 187 9.05 13.90 -9.27
C GLY A 187 10.42 14.57 -9.39
N ASN A 188 11.25 14.44 -8.37
CA ASN A 188 12.59 15.01 -8.29
C ASN A 188 13.72 13.96 -8.43
N VAL A 189 13.39 12.71 -8.78
CA VAL A 189 14.36 11.61 -8.92
C VAL A 189 14.33 10.99 -10.32
N LYS A 190 15.39 10.27 -10.66
CA LYS A 190 15.52 9.54 -11.92
C LYS A 190 15.55 8.05 -11.64
N VAL A 191 14.50 7.33 -12.05
CA VAL A 191 14.27 5.91 -11.72
C VAL A 191 13.72 5.12 -12.92
N PRO A 192 13.93 3.80 -13.00
CA PRO A 192 13.51 2.96 -14.12
C PRO A 192 12.01 2.61 -14.02
N LEU A 193 11.14 3.63 -14.02
CA LEU A 193 9.69 3.44 -13.97
C LEU A 193 9.19 2.89 -15.30
N LEU A 194 8.54 1.74 -15.24
CA LEU A 194 7.89 1.14 -16.41
C LEU A 194 6.47 1.68 -16.58
N ARG A 195 5.70 1.73 -15.49
CA ARG A 195 4.32 2.25 -15.51
C ARG A 195 3.78 2.48 -14.11
N THR A 196 2.89 3.48 -13.99
CA THR A 196 1.98 3.63 -12.85
C THR A 196 0.67 2.93 -13.17
N VAL A 197 0.17 2.11 -12.24
CA VAL A 197 -1.02 1.26 -12.38
C VAL A 197 -2.02 1.67 -11.32
N ASN A 198 -3.19 2.15 -11.71
CA ASN A 198 -4.27 2.46 -10.76
C ASN A 198 -4.79 1.15 -10.16
N ILE A 199 -4.97 1.15 -8.84
CA ILE A 199 -5.50 0.00 -8.11
C ILE A 199 -6.96 -0.22 -8.50
N GLN A 200 -7.30 -1.46 -8.82
CA GLN A 200 -8.63 -1.91 -9.18
C GLN A 200 -9.02 -3.15 -8.36
N GLY A 201 -10.27 -3.57 -8.48
CA GLY A 201 -10.83 -4.77 -7.87
C GLY A 201 -11.13 -4.62 -6.39
N GLU A 202 -11.70 -5.67 -5.79
CA GLU A 202 -12.02 -5.77 -4.38
C GLU A 202 -10.98 -6.63 -3.64
N ARG A 203 -11.02 -6.61 -2.29
CA ARG A 203 -10.12 -7.41 -1.47
C ARG A 203 -10.23 -8.89 -1.78
N GLY A 204 -9.07 -9.54 -1.89
CA GLY A 204 -8.97 -10.98 -2.18
C GLY A 204 -9.11 -11.31 -3.66
N GLU A 205 -9.46 -10.35 -4.51
CA GLU A 205 -9.52 -10.57 -5.95
C GLU A 205 -8.13 -10.67 -6.57
N HIS A 206 -8.07 -11.45 -7.63
CA HIS A 206 -6.98 -11.44 -8.61
C HIS A 206 -7.35 -10.47 -9.73
N VAL A 207 -6.69 -9.33 -9.74
CA VAL A 207 -6.92 -8.28 -10.73
C VAL A 207 -6.04 -8.52 -11.95
N THR A 208 -6.61 -8.40 -13.14
CA THR A 208 -5.89 -8.42 -14.42
C THR A 208 -6.17 -7.13 -15.17
N ILE A 209 -5.12 -6.37 -15.48
CA ILE A 209 -5.21 -5.16 -16.28
C ILE A 209 -4.41 -5.34 -17.56
N THR A 210 -5.09 -5.24 -18.70
CA THR A 210 -4.46 -5.29 -20.03
C THR A 210 -4.52 -3.90 -20.66
N TYR A 211 -3.41 -3.44 -21.19
CA TYR A 211 -3.29 -2.12 -21.81
C TYR A 211 -3.40 -2.18 -23.33
N SER A 212 -4.49 -1.68 -23.89
CA SER A 212 -4.66 -1.54 -25.34
C SER A 212 -3.70 -0.50 -25.96
N MET A 213 -3.32 0.52 -25.16
CA MET A 213 -2.31 1.52 -25.51
C MET A 213 -1.16 1.48 -24.49
N PRO A 214 -0.17 0.61 -24.67
CA PRO A 214 0.98 0.53 -23.80
C PRO A 214 1.88 1.78 -23.92
N HIS A 215 2.42 2.26 -22.79
CA HIS A 215 3.43 3.32 -22.79
C HIS A 215 4.81 2.69 -22.92
N TYR A 216 5.49 3.01 -24.01
CA TYR A 216 6.81 2.47 -24.29
C TYR A 216 7.92 3.34 -23.73
N VAL A 217 8.90 2.69 -23.14
CA VAL A 217 10.11 3.27 -22.56
C VAL A 217 11.32 2.64 -23.22
N PRO A 218 12.37 3.38 -23.55
CA PRO A 218 13.57 2.80 -24.13
C PRO A 218 14.17 1.71 -23.23
N VAL A 219 14.73 0.68 -23.86
CA VAL A 219 15.49 -0.38 -23.18
C VAL A 219 16.91 0.13 -22.90
N SER A 220 17.36 -0.05 -21.64
CA SER A 220 18.62 0.51 -21.13
C SER A 220 19.90 -0.22 -21.60
N ALA A 221 19.79 -1.48 -22.02
CA ALA A 221 20.93 -2.33 -22.32
C ALA A 221 20.76 -3.06 -23.65
N PRO A 222 21.87 -3.31 -24.41
CA PRO A 222 21.80 -4.04 -25.66
C PRO A 222 21.56 -5.54 -25.50
N GLN A 223 21.65 -6.06 -24.27
CA GLN A 223 21.45 -7.45 -23.93
C GLN A 223 20.84 -7.57 -22.53
N ILE A 224 19.89 -8.48 -22.36
CA ILE A 224 19.30 -8.80 -21.07
C ILE A 224 19.30 -10.31 -20.82
N SER A 225 19.64 -10.74 -19.61
CA SER A 225 19.57 -12.14 -19.17
C SER A 225 18.77 -12.32 -17.89
N THR A 226 18.57 -11.23 -17.14
CA THR A 226 17.78 -11.20 -15.91
C THR A 226 16.97 -9.92 -15.91
N ILE A 227 15.72 -10.01 -15.50
CA ILE A 227 14.82 -8.87 -15.35
C ILE A 227 14.40 -8.80 -13.89
N GLU A 228 14.52 -7.65 -13.29
CA GLU A 228 14.02 -7.33 -11.95
C GLU A 228 12.80 -6.44 -12.07
N VAL A 229 11.75 -6.79 -11.34
CA VAL A 229 10.53 -6.00 -11.18
C VAL A 229 10.41 -5.62 -9.72
N HIS A 230 10.15 -4.34 -9.45
CA HIS A 230 9.92 -3.83 -8.12
C HIS A 230 8.64 -2.98 -8.11
N ILE A 231 7.69 -3.30 -7.24
CA ILE A 231 6.39 -2.65 -7.16
C ILE A 231 6.28 -1.91 -5.84
N LYS A 232 6.06 -0.61 -5.92
CA LYS A 232 5.94 0.30 -4.78
C LYS A 232 4.60 1.01 -4.79
N ASP A 233 4.22 1.54 -3.64
CA ASP A 233 3.06 2.39 -3.46
C ASP A 233 3.34 3.89 -3.75
N ASP A 234 2.35 4.74 -3.54
CA ASP A 234 2.44 6.19 -3.73
C ASP A 234 3.45 6.87 -2.76
N THR A 235 3.78 6.20 -1.64
CA THR A 235 4.72 6.70 -0.63
C THR A 235 6.15 6.17 -0.82
N ASN A 236 6.38 5.46 -1.93
CA ASN A 236 7.65 4.78 -2.26
C ASN A 236 8.02 3.64 -1.30
N GLN A 237 7.03 3.06 -0.60
CA GLN A 237 7.18 1.84 0.19
C GLN A 237 6.86 0.62 -0.66
N ASP A 238 7.39 -0.53 -0.26
CA ASP A 238 7.05 -1.80 -0.91
C ASP A 238 5.59 -2.15 -0.66
N VAL A 239 4.86 -2.56 -1.71
CA VAL A 239 3.44 -2.94 -1.58
C VAL A 239 3.33 -4.16 -0.66
N PRO A 240 2.57 -4.07 0.45
CA PRO A 240 2.54 -5.13 1.47
C PRO A 240 1.61 -6.30 1.06
N PHE A 241 1.88 -6.93 -0.07
CA PHE A 241 1.15 -8.13 -0.48
C PHE A 241 1.28 -9.24 0.56
N THR A 242 0.17 -9.85 0.96
CA THR A 242 0.17 -10.93 1.95
C THR A 242 0.07 -12.33 1.32
N SER A 243 -0.46 -12.45 0.11
CA SER A 243 -0.66 -13.75 -0.56
C SER A 243 -0.82 -13.59 -2.07
N GLY A 244 -0.75 -14.72 -2.79
CA GLY A 244 -0.96 -14.77 -4.23
C GLY A 244 0.33 -14.71 -5.05
N LYS A 245 0.25 -14.18 -6.25
CA LYS A 245 1.38 -13.94 -7.17
C LYS A 245 1.13 -12.69 -8.00
N VAL A 246 2.20 -12.02 -8.37
CA VAL A 246 2.19 -10.96 -9.39
C VAL A 246 2.73 -11.52 -10.70
N VAL A 247 2.12 -11.12 -11.81
CA VAL A 247 2.61 -11.45 -13.15
C VAL A 247 2.65 -10.19 -13.99
N CYS A 248 3.83 -9.81 -14.46
CA CYS A 248 4.02 -8.72 -15.43
C CYS A 248 4.29 -9.29 -16.81
N LYS A 249 3.52 -8.87 -17.81
CA LYS A 249 3.74 -9.21 -19.21
C LYS A 249 4.28 -8.00 -19.94
N LEU A 250 5.52 -8.10 -20.35
CA LEU A 250 6.23 -7.04 -21.04
C LEU A 250 6.15 -7.25 -22.54
N HIS A 251 5.94 -6.17 -23.29
CA HIS A 251 6.03 -6.15 -24.74
C HIS A 251 7.27 -5.38 -25.16
N PHE A 252 8.12 -6.01 -25.92
CA PHE A 252 9.32 -5.42 -26.54
C PHE A 252 9.08 -5.22 -28.02
N ARG A 253 9.46 -4.05 -28.52
CA ARG A 253 9.42 -3.76 -29.95
C ARG A 253 10.61 -2.90 -30.39
N PRO A 254 11.01 -2.96 -31.67
CA PRO A 254 12.00 -2.04 -32.22
C PRO A 254 11.50 -0.59 -32.07
N LYS A 255 12.41 0.31 -31.69
CA LYS A 255 12.09 1.74 -31.68
C LYS A 255 12.07 2.24 -33.12
N ILE A 256 10.89 2.66 -33.58
CA ILE A 256 10.76 3.34 -34.88
C ILE A 256 11.31 4.76 -34.69
N ILE A 257 12.30 5.11 -35.49
CA ILE A 257 12.95 6.44 -35.52
C ILE A 257 12.14 7.36 -36.42
#